data_020174562254e9d5dbada21a36e78e3f
#
_entry.id   020174562254e9d5dbada21a36e78e3f
#
_cell.length_a   1.000
_cell.length_b   1.000
_cell.length_c   1.000
_cell.angle_alpha   90.00
_cell.angle_beta   90.00
_cell.angle_gamma   90.00
#
_symmetry.space_group_name_H-M   'P 1'
#
loop_
_entity.id
_entity.type
_entity.pdbx_description
1 polymer ?
#
loop_
_entity_poly.entity_id
_entity_poly.type
_entity_poly.pdbx_seq_one_letter_code
_entity_poly.pdbx_strand_id
1 'polypeptide(L)'
;MSDAIYPPSSPQLAQKRRNLAPETEAAFRAFSQRVFADGALSAKMKQIIAVAVAHVTQCPYCIRGHTKAALRHGATEQELMEAIWVAAEMR
;
A
#
# COMPACT_ATOMS: atom_id res chain seq x y z
N MET A 1 -2.27 4.63 -25.54
CA MET A 1 -1.46 3.46 -25.16
C MET A 1 -0.54 3.83 -24.01
N SER A 2 -0.42 2.96 -23.04
CA SER A 2 0.46 3.20 -21.90
C SER A 2 1.87 2.73 -22.20
N ASP A 3 2.85 3.60 -21.95
CA ASP A 3 4.27 3.24 -22.05
C ASP A 3 4.83 2.81 -20.68
N ALA A 4 3.97 2.54 -19.71
CA ALA A 4 4.39 2.18 -18.38
C ALA A 4 5.12 0.83 -18.38
N ILE A 5 6.28 0.79 -17.71
CA ILE A 5 7.04 -0.44 -17.51
C ILE A 5 6.22 -1.42 -16.67
N TYR A 6 5.46 -0.89 -15.71
CA TYR A 6 4.59 -1.69 -14.84
C TYR A 6 3.15 -1.47 -15.27
N PRO A 7 2.47 -2.50 -15.78
CA PRO A 7 1.07 -2.36 -16.17
C PRO A 7 0.20 -2.02 -14.95
N PRO A 8 -0.90 -1.31 -15.16
CA PRO A 8 -1.81 -1.02 -14.07
C PRO A 8 -2.44 -2.30 -13.51
N SER A 9 -2.69 -2.31 -12.21
CA SER A 9 -3.44 -3.40 -11.60
C SER A 9 -4.88 -3.38 -12.11
N SER A 10 -5.51 -4.55 -12.15
CA SER A 10 -6.88 -4.67 -12.60
C SER A 10 -7.66 -5.62 -11.71
N PRO A 11 -9.00 -5.42 -11.59
CA PRO A 11 -9.84 -6.35 -10.85
C PRO A 11 -9.78 -7.77 -11.40
N GLN A 12 -9.63 -7.91 -12.72
CA GLN A 12 -9.56 -9.22 -13.38
C GLN A 12 -8.31 -9.98 -12.96
N LEU A 13 -7.16 -9.32 -12.92
CA LEU A 13 -5.91 -9.93 -12.48
C LEU A 13 -5.97 -10.30 -10.99
N ALA A 14 -6.55 -9.42 -10.18
CA ALA A 14 -6.71 -9.69 -8.76
C ALA A 14 -7.61 -10.92 -8.54
N GLN A 15 -8.70 -11.03 -9.30
CA GLN A 15 -9.59 -12.17 -9.20
C GLN A 15 -8.90 -13.46 -9.63
N LYS A 16 -8.10 -13.39 -10.68
CA LYS A 16 -7.34 -14.55 -11.15
C LYS A 16 -6.37 -15.05 -10.09
N ARG A 17 -5.65 -14.13 -9.43
CA ARG A 17 -4.75 -14.51 -8.34
C ARG A 17 -5.49 -15.19 -7.19
N ARG A 18 -6.65 -14.65 -6.80
CA ARG A 18 -7.49 -15.28 -5.75
C ARG A 18 -7.94 -16.68 -6.15
N ASN A 19 -8.35 -16.84 -7.40
CA ASN A 19 -8.84 -18.12 -7.88
C ASN A 19 -7.74 -19.18 -7.93
N LEU A 20 -6.50 -18.78 -8.17
CA LEU A 20 -5.37 -19.71 -8.26
C LEU A 20 -4.85 -20.15 -6.91
N ALA A 21 -5.03 -19.37 -5.86
CA ALA A 21 -4.60 -19.71 -4.50
C ALA A 21 -5.55 -19.12 -3.46
N PRO A 22 -6.80 -19.59 -3.43
CA PRO A 22 -7.84 -18.92 -2.64
C PRO A 22 -7.60 -18.95 -1.13
N GLU A 23 -7.09 -20.04 -0.60
CA GLU A 23 -6.83 -20.14 0.85
C GLU A 23 -5.67 -19.26 1.27
N THR A 24 -4.60 -19.25 0.49
CA THR A 24 -3.44 -18.41 0.78
C THR A 24 -3.79 -16.93 0.67
N GLU A 25 -4.52 -16.56 -0.36
CA GLU A 25 -4.93 -15.18 -0.56
C GLU A 25 -5.84 -14.71 0.59
N ALA A 26 -6.78 -15.57 1.01
CA ALA A 26 -7.67 -15.24 2.13
C ALA A 26 -6.89 -15.08 3.43
N ALA A 27 -5.92 -15.93 3.69
CA ALA A 27 -5.07 -15.85 4.88
C ALA A 27 -4.22 -14.56 4.86
N PHE A 28 -3.66 -14.21 3.70
CA PHE A 28 -2.88 -12.98 3.58
C PHE A 28 -3.77 -11.75 3.76
N ARG A 29 -4.96 -11.75 3.19
CA ARG A 29 -5.89 -10.63 3.35
C ARG A 29 -6.31 -10.45 4.80
N ALA A 30 -6.57 -11.54 5.51
CA ALA A 30 -6.89 -11.48 6.94
C ALA A 30 -5.73 -10.92 7.74
N PHE A 31 -4.51 -11.36 7.43
CA PHE A 31 -3.30 -10.82 8.05
C PHE A 31 -3.18 -9.31 7.80
N SER A 32 -3.33 -8.89 6.56
CA SER A 32 -3.22 -7.48 6.17
C SER A 32 -4.25 -6.62 6.89
N GLN A 33 -5.50 -7.09 7.00
CA GLN A 33 -6.54 -6.37 7.71
C GLN A 33 -6.20 -6.16 9.18
N ARG A 34 -5.59 -7.15 9.81
CA ARG A 34 -5.15 -7.03 11.20
C ARG A 34 -3.99 -6.06 11.34
N VAL A 35 -3.03 -6.12 10.42
CA VAL A 35 -1.88 -5.21 10.44
C VAL A 35 -2.34 -3.75 10.36
N PHE A 36 -3.28 -3.45 9.48
CA PHE A 36 -3.71 -2.07 9.22
C PHE A 36 -4.89 -1.59 10.05
N ALA A 37 -5.40 -2.42 10.97
CA ALA A 37 -6.45 -2.02 11.89
C ALA A 37 -5.91 -1.01 12.92
N ASP A 38 -6.79 -0.16 13.44
CA ASP A 38 -6.42 0.75 14.52
C ASP A 38 -5.91 -0.02 15.73
N GLY A 39 -4.84 0.49 16.30
CA GLY A 39 -4.22 -0.06 17.50
C GLY A 39 -3.51 1.06 18.23
N ALA A 40 -2.31 0.77 18.77
CA ALA A 40 -1.46 1.84 19.33
C ALA A 40 -1.16 2.91 18.29
N LEU A 41 -1.05 2.50 17.03
CA LEU A 41 -0.97 3.42 15.90
C LEU A 41 -2.32 3.39 15.18
N SER A 42 -2.76 4.55 14.70
CA SER A 42 -3.99 4.62 13.92
C SER A 42 -3.82 3.98 12.55
N ALA A 43 -4.92 3.57 11.94
CA ALA A 43 -4.90 3.08 10.55
C ALA A 43 -4.27 4.11 9.62
N LYS A 44 -4.57 5.40 9.80
CA LYS A 44 -3.95 6.49 9.05
C LYS A 44 -2.43 6.44 9.16
N MET A 45 -1.90 6.37 10.37
CA MET A 45 -0.46 6.35 10.60
C MET A 45 0.16 5.11 9.96
N LYS A 46 -0.50 3.95 10.09
CA LYS A 46 0.00 2.71 9.49
C LYS A 46 0.07 2.80 7.97
N GLN A 47 -0.91 3.47 7.34
CA GLN A 47 -0.86 3.68 5.88
C GLN A 47 0.26 4.65 5.49
N ILE A 48 0.52 5.68 6.29
CA ILE A 48 1.63 6.61 6.05
C ILE A 48 2.97 5.85 6.13
N ILE A 49 3.11 4.98 7.13
CA ILE A 49 4.30 4.12 7.25
C ILE A 49 4.45 3.25 6.01
N ALA A 50 3.35 2.65 5.55
CA ALA A 50 3.38 1.81 4.36
C ALA A 50 3.83 2.57 3.11
N VAL A 51 3.40 3.83 2.96
CA VAL A 51 3.85 4.69 1.86
C VAL A 51 5.36 4.90 1.92
N ALA A 52 5.90 5.20 3.11
CA ALA A 52 7.34 5.38 3.29
C ALA A 52 8.10 4.10 2.93
N VAL A 53 7.66 2.95 3.45
CA VAL A 53 8.30 1.66 3.17
C VAL A 53 8.22 1.32 1.68
N ALA A 54 7.08 1.59 1.04
CA ALA A 54 6.90 1.33 -0.38
C ALA A 54 7.90 2.11 -1.25
N HIS A 55 8.28 3.31 -0.82
CA HIS A 55 9.30 4.09 -1.52
C HIS A 55 10.69 3.48 -1.35
N VAL A 56 10.97 2.89 -0.20
CA VAL A 56 12.24 2.20 0.04
C VAL A 56 12.34 0.93 -0.81
N THR A 57 11.26 0.15 -0.85
CA THR A 57 11.23 -1.10 -1.62
C THR A 57 11.03 -0.85 -3.12
N GLN A 58 10.69 0.36 -3.52
CA GLN A 58 10.48 0.75 -4.92
C GLN A 58 9.37 -0.05 -5.59
N CYS A 59 8.27 -0.25 -4.88
CA CYS A 59 7.12 -0.98 -5.39
C CYS A 59 6.05 0.00 -5.90
N PRO A 60 5.90 0.17 -7.22
CA PRO A 60 4.95 1.16 -7.76
C PRO A 60 3.50 0.84 -7.42
N TYR A 61 3.14 -0.43 -7.34
CA TYR A 61 1.77 -0.83 -6.95
C TYR A 61 1.51 -0.52 -5.49
N CYS A 62 2.48 -0.75 -4.61
CA CYS A 62 2.38 -0.44 -3.19
C CYS A 62 2.28 1.07 -2.97
N ILE A 63 3.09 1.85 -3.68
CA ILE A 63 3.06 3.32 -3.60
C ILE A 63 1.66 3.82 -3.94
N ARG A 64 1.11 3.39 -5.07
CA ARG A 64 -0.23 3.84 -5.49
C ARG A 64 -1.32 3.40 -4.53
N GLY A 65 -1.31 2.12 -4.16
CA GLY A 65 -2.36 1.56 -3.31
C GLY A 65 -2.37 2.16 -1.91
N HIS A 66 -1.22 2.26 -1.27
CA HIS A 66 -1.13 2.77 0.09
C HIS A 66 -1.27 4.29 0.15
N THR A 67 -0.85 5.02 -0.90
CA THR A 67 -1.12 6.46 -1.00
C THR A 67 -2.62 6.72 -1.02
N LYS A 68 -3.36 5.98 -1.85
CA LYS A 68 -4.82 6.11 -1.90
C LYS A 68 -5.45 5.76 -0.56
N ALA A 69 -5.00 4.69 0.07
CA ALA A 69 -5.52 4.27 1.38
C ALA A 69 -5.22 5.32 2.46
N ALA A 70 -4.01 5.88 2.47
CA ALA A 70 -3.65 6.92 3.42
C ALA A 70 -4.56 8.14 3.28
N LEU A 71 -4.82 8.57 2.05
CA LEU A 71 -5.72 9.70 1.78
C LEU A 71 -7.15 9.39 2.25
N ARG A 72 -7.63 8.17 2.02
CA ARG A 72 -8.96 7.76 2.51
C ARG A 72 -9.05 7.80 4.03
N HIS A 73 -7.95 7.56 4.72
CA HIS A 73 -7.88 7.61 6.18
C HIS A 73 -7.53 8.99 6.71
N GLY A 74 -7.54 10.00 5.86
CA GLY A 74 -7.39 11.39 6.28
C GLY A 74 -5.98 11.94 6.28
N ALA A 75 -5.01 11.22 5.69
CA ALA A 75 -3.66 11.77 5.54
C ALA A 75 -3.68 12.95 4.58
N THR A 76 -2.83 13.93 4.86
CA THR A 76 -2.66 15.08 3.98
C THR A 76 -1.48 14.85 3.04
N GLU A 77 -1.44 15.61 1.95
CA GLU A 77 -0.32 15.59 1.04
C GLU A 77 0.99 15.95 1.75
N GLN A 78 0.93 16.91 2.68
CA GLN A 78 2.11 17.30 3.46
C GLN A 78 2.60 16.16 4.34
N GLU A 79 1.70 15.46 5.02
CA GLU A 79 2.09 14.30 5.84
C GLU A 79 2.76 13.22 5.01
N LEU A 80 2.20 12.94 3.83
CA LEU A 80 2.76 11.95 2.93
C LEU A 80 4.14 12.38 2.42
N MET A 81 4.29 13.65 2.05
CA MET A 81 5.57 14.14 1.56
C MET A 81 6.65 14.08 2.64
N GLU A 82 6.32 14.43 3.88
CA GLU A 82 7.28 14.33 4.97
C GLU A 82 7.70 12.88 5.24
N ALA A 83 6.76 11.94 5.16
CA ALA A 83 7.07 10.53 5.32
C ALA A 83 8.01 10.03 4.20
N ILE A 84 7.79 10.49 2.98
CA ILE A 84 8.65 10.15 1.83
C ILE A 84 10.07 10.69 2.06
N TRP A 85 10.20 11.89 2.60
CA TRP A 85 11.53 12.46 2.90
C TRP A 85 12.24 11.67 4.00
N VAL A 86 11.50 11.17 5.00
CA VAL A 86 12.08 10.27 6.00
C VAL A 86 12.62 9.01 5.33
N ALA A 87 11.85 8.44 4.41
CA ALA A 87 12.29 7.26 3.65
C ALA A 87 13.58 7.54 2.85
N ALA A 88 13.65 8.70 2.23
CA ALA A 88 14.84 9.12 1.48
C ALA A 88 16.05 9.27 2.39
N GLU A 89 15.87 9.84 3.57
CA GLU A 89 16.96 10.03 4.54
C GLU A 89 17.50 8.69 5.04
N MET A 90 16.60 7.74 5.29
CA MET A 90 16.96 6.44 5.87
C MET A 90 17.51 5.46 4.86
N ARG A 91 17.25 5.69 3.60
CA ARG A 91 17.74 4.83 2.53
C ARG A 91 19.21 5.17 2.17
#